data_7b64cb571ee2c6cba664b284d0e81b76
#
_entry.id   7b64cb571ee2c6cba664b284d0e81b76
#
_cell.length_a   1.000
_cell.length_b   1.000
_cell.length_c   1.000
_cell.angle_alpha   90.00
_cell.angle_beta   90.00
_cell.angle_gamma   90.00
#
_symmetry.space_group_name_H-M   'P 1'
#
loop_
_entity.id
_entity.type
_entity.pdbx_description
1 polymer ?
#
loop_
_entity_poly.entity_id
_entity_poly.type
_entity_poly.pdbx_seq_one_letter_code
_entity_poly.pdbx_strand_id
1 'polypeptide(L)'
;TFNNITQGVMKENIRQLRTASHELEAARDKWKRYRRKEIVGMRRLDYLQAVEKNTWFHLGSNNLTQIFYCLKRMLEPSLEHVDNNFNPLPKVDIIEFTPICEEVDAMLVRTRKMVDSGDFTGADEVLVEGNSLKKRLSEIRHSQQDHLQHEEENIRATLLYLNMLQETQEFISMIRHLVRASKRFQE
;
A
#
# COMPACT_ATOMS: atom_id res chain seq x y z
N THR A 1 8.72 -2.01 3.31
CA THR A 1 7.73 -1.82 4.40
C THR A 1 6.52 -2.73 4.24
N PHE A 2 5.77 -2.70 3.08
CA PHE A 2 4.58 -3.55 2.88
C PHE A 2 4.86 -5.03 3.16
N ASN A 3 5.87 -5.62 2.53
CA ASN A 3 6.29 -7.00 2.77
C ASN A 3 6.65 -7.27 4.24
N ASN A 4 7.31 -6.34 4.93
CA ASN A 4 7.63 -6.49 6.35
C ASN A 4 6.38 -6.53 7.23
N ILE A 5 5.32 -5.81 6.88
CA ILE A 5 4.04 -5.83 7.59
C ILE A 5 3.35 -7.18 7.37
N THR A 6 3.15 -7.56 6.11
CA THR A 6 2.41 -8.79 5.75
C THR A 6 3.11 -10.06 6.26
N GLN A 7 4.41 -10.17 6.04
CA GLN A 7 5.21 -11.30 6.54
C GLN A 7 5.33 -11.29 8.06
N GLY A 8 5.42 -10.10 8.68
CA GLY A 8 5.50 -9.95 10.13
C GLY A 8 4.25 -10.51 10.84
N VAL A 9 3.06 -10.24 10.29
CA VAL A 9 1.79 -10.80 10.80
C VAL A 9 1.69 -12.29 10.53
N MET A 10 1.89 -12.71 9.28
CA MET A 10 1.75 -14.13 8.89
C MET A 10 2.70 -15.06 9.64
N LYS A 11 3.85 -14.56 10.09
CA LYS A 11 4.88 -15.30 10.84
C LYS A 11 4.94 -14.94 12.31
N GLU A 12 4.01 -14.13 12.82
CA GLU A 12 3.97 -13.61 14.20
C GLU A 12 5.30 -13.02 14.65
N ASN A 13 5.98 -12.31 13.72
CA ASN A 13 7.29 -11.74 13.95
C ASN A 13 7.23 -10.27 14.37
N ILE A 14 7.15 -10.02 15.68
CA ILE A 14 7.07 -8.67 16.25
C ILE A 14 8.28 -7.79 15.88
N ARG A 15 9.49 -8.38 15.73
CA ARG A 15 10.68 -7.62 15.33
C ARG A 15 10.57 -7.09 13.92
N GLN A 16 10.01 -7.90 13.02
CA GLN A 16 9.79 -7.50 11.63
C GLN A 16 8.74 -6.38 11.54
N LEU A 17 7.67 -6.43 12.32
CA LEU A 17 6.66 -5.37 12.42
C LEU A 17 7.23 -4.07 12.99
N ARG A 18 8.06 -4.14 14.03
CA ARG A 18 8.76 -2.97 14.59
C ARG A 18 9.74 -2.36 13.58
N THR A 19 10.45 -3.18 12.81
CA THR A 19 11.27 -2.71 11.69
C THR A 19 10.44 -1.97 10.65
N ALA A 20 9.28 -2.53 10.26
CA ALA A 20 8.35 -1.87 9.34
C ALA A 20 7.87 -0.51 9.86
N SER A 21 7.62 -0.39 11.18
CA SER A 21 7.24 0.87 11.83
C SER A 21 8.31 1.94 11.67
N HIS A 22 9.56 1.61 11.98
CA HIS A 22 10.69 2.53 11.83
C HIS A 22 10.93 2.93 10.37
N GLU A 23 10.85 1.97 9.44
CA GLU A 23 10.95 2.26 8.00
C GLU A 23 9.86 3.22 7.53
N LEU A 24 8.61 3.00 7.96
CA LEU A 24 7.47 3.82 7.57
C LEU A 24 7.61 5.26 8.07
N GLU A 25 8.00 5.44 9.32
CA GLU A 25 8.24 6.77 9.91
C GLU A 25 9.38 7.51 9.20
N ALA A 26 10.51 6.84 8.99
CA ALA A 26 11.67 7.41 8.30
C ALA A 26 11.33 7.81 6.85
N ALA A 27 10.58 6.96 6.12
CA ALA A 27 10.14 7.24 4.76
C ALA A 27 9.17 8.42 4.72
N ARG A 28 8.20 8.50 5.65
CA ARG A 28 7.26 9.61 5.77
C ARG A 28 7.95 10.94 6.05
N ASP A 29 8.95 10.96 6.94
CA ASP A 29 9.68 12.18 7.27
C ASP A 29 10.62 12.63 6.13
N LYS A 30 11.21 11.66 5.42
CA LYS A 30 11.97 11.95 4.19
C LYS A 30 11.06 12.55 3.12
N TRP A 31 9.86 11.99 2.94
CA TRP A 31 8.85 12.50 2.00
C TRP A 31 8.39 13.92 2.34
N LYS A 32 8.08 14.22 3.60
CA LYS A 32 7.70 15.57 4.05
C LYS A 32 8.78 16.61 3.72
N ARG A 33 10.06 16.27 3.92
CA ARG A 33 11.20 17.16 3.59
C ARG A 33 11.32 17.38 2.09
N TYR A 34 11.19 16.30 1.30
CA TYR A 34 11.23 16.36 -0.17
C TYR A 34 10.11 17.22 -0.72
N ARG A 35 8.86 16.97 -0.33
CA ARG A 35 7.68 17.73 -0.74
C ARG A 35 7.82 19.23 -0.51
N ARG A 36 8.40 19.65 0.61
CA ARG A 36 8.64 21.08 0.89
C ARG A 36 9.61 21.71 -0.11
N LYS A 37 10.67 21.00 -0.49
CA LYS A 37 11.66 21.48 -1.47
C LYS A 37 11.04 21.61 -2.87
N GLU A 38 10.26 20.64 -3.30
CA GLU A 38 9.63 20.63 -4.62
C GLU A 38 8.58 21.75 -4.77
N ILE A 39 7.77 22.02 -3.76
CA ILE A 39 6.81 23.14 -3.78
C ILE A 39 7.55 24.49 -3.99
N VAL A 40 8.72 24.66 -3.40
CA VAL A 40 9.55 25.88 -3.59
C VAL A 40 10.12 25.92 -5.00
N GLY A 41 10.57 24.78 -5.54
CA GLY A 41 11.11 24.66 -6.91
C GLY A 41 10.08 25.02 -7.99
N MET A 42 8.85 24.52 -7.85
CA MET A 42 7.77 24.76 -8.82
C MET A 42 7.35 26.24 -8.98
N ARG A 43 7.59 27.09 -7.97
CA ARG A 43 7.32 28.54 -8.05
C ARG A 43 8.16 29.28 -9.08
N ARG A 44 9.15 28.61 -9.69
CA ARG A 44 10.08 29.20 -10.69
C ARG A 44 9.71 28.83 -12.14
N LEU A 45 8.61 28.08 -12.36
CA LEU A 45 8.15 27.68 -13.69
C LEU A 45 7.24 28.76 -14.30
N ASP A 46 7.17 28.80 -15.65
CA ASP A 46 6.22 29.64 -16.37
C ASP A 46 4.77 29.27 -16.04
N TYR A 47 3.88 30.29 -16.02
CA TYR A 47 2.53 30.19 -15.44
C TYR A 47 1.70 29.01 -15.97
N LEU A 48 1.66 28.76 -17.28
CA LEU A 48 0.83 27.68 -17.86
C LEU A 48 1.38 26.28 -17.55
N GLN A 49 2.69 26.09 -17.70
CA GLN A 49 3.35 24.83 -17.33
C GLN A 49 3.31 24.59 -15.82
N ALA A 50 3.40 25.66 -15.03
CA ALA A 50 3.31 25.58 -13.57
C ALA A 50 1.95 25.09 -13.11
N VAL A 51 0.84 25.50 -13.74
CA VAL A 51 -0.52 25.07 -13.35
C VAL A 51 -0.70 23.57 -13.59
N GLU A 52 -0.34 23.05 -14.76
CA GLU A 52 -0.53 21.64 -15.10
C GLU A 52 0.39 20.73 -14.27
N LYS A 53 1.69 20.99 -14.24
CA LYS A 53 2.66 20.22 -13.46
C LYS A 53 2.36 20.29 -11.96
N ASN A 54 1.91 21.45 -11.48
CA ASN A 54 1.51 21.61 -10.08
C ASN A 54 0.30 20.71 -9.74
N THR A 55 -0.69 20.61 -10.62
CA THR A 55 -1.84 19.73 -10.43
C THR A 55 -1.42 18.27 -10.29
N TRP A 56 -0.61 17.74 -11.22
CA TRP A 56 -0.15 16.35 -11.19
C TRP A 56 0.79 16.07 -10.02
N PHE A 57 1.65 17.02 -9.64
CA PHE A 57 2.47 16.93 -8.44
C PHE A 57 1.62 16.83 -7.17
N HIS A 58 0.59 17.65 -7.03
CA HIS A 58 -0.30 17.61 -5.87
C HIS A 58 -1.08 16.29 -5.79
N LEU A 59 -1.58 15.79 -6.93
CA LEU A 59 -2.25 14.49 -6.99
C LEU A 59 -1.30 13.35 -6.62
N GLY A 60 -0.11 13.30 -7.18
CA GLY A 60 0.91 12.31 -6.85
C GLY A 60 1.32 12.37 -5.38
N SER A 61 1.53 13.59 -4.86
CA SER A 61 1.85 13.86 -3.46
C SER A 61 0.75 13.38 -2.50
N ASN A 62 -0.52 13.62 -2.86
CA ASN A 62 -1.65 13.15 -2.07
C ASN A 62 -1.73 11.62 -2.08
N ASN A 63 -1.61 10.99 -3.26
CA ASN A 63 -1.63 9.54 -3.39
C ASN A 63 -0.52 8.87 -2.57
N LEU A 64 0.70 9.43 -2.60
CA LEU A 64 1.81 8.94 -1.78
C LEU A 64 1.53 9.10 -0.28
N THR A 65 0.89 10.19 0.11
CA THR A 65 0.46 10.40 1.51
C THR A 65 -0.59 9.35 1.92
N GLN A 66 -1.54 9.03 1.05
CA GLN A 66 -2.53 7.97 1.31
C GLN A 66 -1.87 6.57 1.39
N ILE A 67 -0.84 6.30 0.59
CA ILE A 67 -0.03 5.08 0.70
C ILE A 67 0.55 4.92 2.12
N PHE A 68 1.12 5.99 2.70
CA PHE A 68 1.59 5.94 4.09
C PHE A 68 0.47 5.65 5.09
N TYR A 69 -0.72 6.20 4.87
CA TYR A 69 -1.87 5.91 5.75
C TYR A 69 -2.37 4.48 5.61
N CYS A 70 -2.45 3.91 4.41
CA CYS A 70 -2.80 2.50 4.22
C CYS A 70 -1.82 1.59 4.97
N LEU A 71 -0.51 1.80 4.78
CA LEU A 71 0.50 1.02 5.49
C LEU A 71 0.43 1.17 7.01
N LYS A 72 0.12 2.36 7.50
CA LYS A 72 -0.05 2.61 8.94
C LYS A 72 -1.28 1.86 9.50
N ARG A 73 -2.42 1.92 8.79
CA ARG A 73 -3.66 1.20 9.19
C ARG A 73 -3.53 -0.32 9.10
N MET A 74 -2.60 -0.85 8.30
CA MET A 74 -2.24 -2.27 8.35
C MET A 74 -1.32 -2.57 9.53
N LEU A 75 -0.33 -1.73 9.76
CA LEU A 75 0.74 -1.95 10.73
C LEU A 75 0.26 -1.87 12.18
N GLU A 76 -0.53 -0.85 12.54
CA GLU A 76 -0.94 -0.63 13.94
C GLU A 76 -1.75 -1.80 14.51
N PRO A 77 -2.82 -2.30 13.84
CA PRO A 77 -3.54 -3.47 14.32
C PRO A 77 -2.68 -4.75 14.31
N SER A 78 -1.75 -4.86 13.36
CA SER A 78 -0.83 -5.98 13.26
C SER A 78 0.14 -6.03 14.44
N LEU A 79 0.70 -4.89 14.83
CA LEU A 79 1.55 -4.76 16.00
C LEU A 79 0.78 -5.12 17.28
N GLU A 80 -0.42 -4.56 17.44
CA GLU A 80 -1.27 -4.85 18.60
C GLU A 80 -1.59 -6.35 18.69
N HIS A 81 -1.92 -6.98 17.55
CA HIS A 81 -2.27 -8.39 17.50
C HIS A 81 -1.11 -9.30 17.94
N VAL A 82 0.08 -9.08 17.38
CA VAL A 82 1.25 -9.93 17.66
C VAL A 82 1.85 -9.60 19.02
N ASP A 83 1.88 -8.35 19.47
CA ASP A 83 2.44 -7.95 20.77
C ASP A 83 1.60 -8.46 21.95
N ASN A 84 0.28 -8.57 21.77
CA ASN A 84 -0.64 -9.14 22.76
C ASN A 84 -0.80 -10.67 22.68
N ASN A 85 -0.05 -11.34 21.81
CA ASN A 85 -0.11 -12.80 21.60
C ASN A 85 -1.56 -13.29 21.34
N PHE A 86 -2.33 -12.58 20.52
CA PHE A 86 -3.64 -13.05 20.09
C PHE A 86 -3.49 -14.27 19.16
N ASN A 87 -4.57 -15.03 18.99
CA ASN A 87 -4.53 -16.22 18.15
C ASN A 87 -4.03 -15.89 16.73
N PRO A 88 -3.07 -16.65 16.17
CA PRO A 88 -2.50 -16.39 14.85
C PRO A 88 -3.57 -16.44 13.75
N LEU A 89 -3.25 -15.84 12.61
CA LEU A 89 -4.10 -15.96 11.43
C LEU A 89 -4.26 -17.42 11.03
N PRO A 90 -5.46 -17.87 10.63
CA PRO A 90 -5.67 -19.20 10.10
C PRO A 90 -4.72 -19.52 8.94
N LYS A 91 -4.22 -20.76 8.87
CA LYS A 91 -3.31 -21.18 7.79
C LYS A 91 -3.92 -21.01 6.40
N VAL A 92 -5.23 -21.21 6.28
CA VAL A 92 -5.96 -21.04 5.01
C VAL A 92 -5.88 -19.58 4.53
N ASP A 93 -6.04 -18.61 5.42
CA ASP A 93 -5.95 -17.19 5.11
C ASP A 93 -4.55 -16.80 4.68
N ILE A 94 -3.51 -17.34 5.36
CA ILE A 94 -2.11 -17.13 4.99
C ILE A 94 -1.82 -17.68 3.60
N ILE A 95 -2.28 -18.88 3.28
CA ILE A 95 -2.08 -19.52 1.97
C ILE A 95 -2.77 -18.72 0.86
N GLU A 96 -3.96 -18.20 1.12
CA GLU A 96 -4.73 -17.40 0.16
C GLU A 96 -4.13 -16.02 -0.07
N PHE A 97 -3.62 -15.37 0.98
CA PHE A 97 -3.10 -14.01 0.92
C PHE A 97 -1.65 -13.92 0.42
N THR A 98 -0.83 -14.94 0.66
CA THR A 98 0.60 -14.94 0.29
C THR A 98 0.85 -14.61 -1.20
N PRO A 99 0.21 -15.28 -2.18
CA PRO A 99 0.45 -14.99 -3.59
C PRO A 99 0.04 -13.55 -3.97
N ILE A 100 -1.00 -13.00 -3.34
CA ILE A 100 -1.40 -11.61 -3.57
C ILE A 100 -0.31 -10.66 -3.07
N CYS A 101 0.27 -10.91 -1.90
CA CYS A 101 1.36 -10.10 -1.36
C CYS A 101 2.58 -10.11 -2.29
N GLU A 102 2.94 -11.26 -2.85
CA GLU A 102 4.04 -11.40 -3.80
C GLU A 102 3.80 -10.62 -5.10
N GLU A 103 2.59 -10.68 -5.65
CA GLU A 103 2.19 -9.93 -6.83
C GLU A 103 2.19 -8.40 -6.55
N VAL A 104 1.74 -7.97 -5.38
CA VAL A 104 1.81 -6.54 -4.95
C VAL A 104 3.25 -6.08 -4.82
N ASP A 105 4.15 -6.87 -4.24
CA ASP A 105 5.57 -6.54 -4.16
C ASP A 105 6.20 -6.43 -5.56
N ALA A 106 5.88 -7.33 -6.47
CA ALA A 106 6.34 -7.25 -7.87
C ALA A 106 5.82 -5.99 -8.57
N MET A 107 4.55 -5.61 -8.34
CA MET A 107 3.95 -4.37 -8.83
C MET A 107 4.69 -3.14 -8.28
N LEU A 108 5.04 -3.13 -6.99
CA LEU A 108 5.81 -2.04 -6.37
C LEU A 108 7.21 -1.89 -6.97
N VAL A 109 7.91 -3.00 -7.23
CA VAL A 109 9.24 -2.97 -7.87
C VAL A 109 9.16 -2.35 -9.27
N ARG A 110 8.14 -2.71 -10.06
CA ARG A 110 7.92 -2.13 -11.40
C ARG A 110 7.55 -0.65 -11.32
N THR A 111 6.63 -0.29 -10.43
CA THR A 111 6.24 1.11 -10.19
C THR A 111 7.46 1.96 -9.81
N ARG A 112 8.30 1.46 -8.91
CA ARG A 112 9.54 2.15 -8.52
C ARG A 112 10.46 2.37 -9.72
N LYS A 113 10.70 1.33 -10.53
CA LYS A 113 11.54 1.45 -11.73
C LYS A 113 11.04 2.51 -12.70
N MET A 114 9.72 2.55 -12.95
CA MET A 114 9.10 3.57 -13.81
C MET A 114 9.31 4.98 -13.27
N VAL A 115 9.10 5.18 -11.97
CA VAL A 115 9.30 6.50 -11.33
C VAL A 115 10.78 6.90 -11.34
N ASP A 116 11.70 5.98 -11.03
CA ASP A 116 13.14 6.25 -10.98
C ASP A 116 13.74 6.55 -12.37
N SER A 117 13.24 5.89 -13.42
CA SER A 117 13.71 6.08 -14.82
C SER A 117 12.97 7.18 -15.58
N GLY A 118 11.76 7.56 -15.14
CA GLY A 118 10.85 8.40 -15.91
C GLY A 118 10.22 7.70 -17.13
N ASP A 119 10.44 6.39 -17.29
CA ASP A 119 9.87 5.58 -18.39
C ASP A 119 8.59 4.87 -17.91
N PHE A 120 7.46 5.32 -18.44
CA PHE A 120 6.12 4.80 -18.11
C PHE A 120 5.53 3.89 -19.20
N THR A 121 6.35 3.33 -20.09
CA THR A 121 5.89 2.45 -21.19
C THR A 121 5.08 1.25 -20.66
N GLY A 122 5.45 0.67 -19.52
CA GLY A 122 4.73 -0.43 -18.87
C GLY A 122 3.59 -0.02 -17.91
N ALA A 123 3.19 1.25 -17.88
CA ALA A 123 2.21 1.74 -16.91
C ALA A 123 0.84 1.07 -17.06
N ASP A 124 0.37 0.84 -18.28
CA ASP A 124 -0.94 0.25 -18.53
C ASP A 124 -1.03 -1.21 -18.04
N GLU A 125 0.07 -1.98 -18.13
CA GLU A 125 0.15 -3.34 -17.57
C GLU A 125 -0.01 -3.33 -16.05
N VAL A 126 0.68 -2.42 -15.35
CA VAL A 126 0.57 -2.24 -13.90
C VAL A 126 -0.85 -1.81 -13.50
N LEU A 127 -1.52 -0.97 -14.31
CA LEU A 127 -2.90 -0.57 -14.05
C LEU A 127 -3.90 -1.70 -14.22
N VAL A 128 -3.72 -2.57 -15.23
CA VAL A 128 -4.57 -3.75 -15.49
C VAL A 128 -4.36 -4.78 -14.37
N GLU A 129 -3.13 -5.12 -14.03
CA GLU A 129 -2.79 -6.04 -12.95
C GLU A 129 -3.36 -5.58 -11.62
N GLY A 130 -3.21 -4.30 -11.27
CA GLY A 130 -3.79 -3.74 -10.05
C GLY A 130 -5.31 -3.86 -10.00
N ASN A 131 -6.04 -3.79 -11.15
CA ASN A 131 -7.48 -4.07 -11.20
C ASN A 131 -7.78 -5.55 -10.89
N SER A 132 -7.01 -6.47 -11.46
CA SER A 132 -7.16 -7.90 -11.22
C SER A 132 -6.95 -8.26 -9.75
N LEU A 133 -5.87 -7.74 -9.14
CA LEU A 133 -5.58 -7.91 -7.72
C LEU A 133 -6.70 -7.39 -6.82
N LYS A 134 -7.22 -6.20 -7.11
CA LYS A 134 -8.34 -5.61 -6.36
C LYS A 134 -9.60 -6.47 -6.44
N LYS A 135 -9.90 -7.05 -7.59
CA LYS A 135 -11.05 -7.93 -7.77
C LYS A 135 -10.90 -9.19 -6.91
N ARG A 136 -9.74 -9.85 -6.97
CA ARG A 136 -9.42 -11.03 -6.15
C ARG A 136 -9.54 -10.72 -4.65
N LEU A 137 -8.97 -9.60 -4.19
CA LEU A 137 -9.10 -9.17 -2.79
C LEU A 137 -10.55 -8.94 -2.38
N SER A 138 -11.38 -8.39 -3.27
CA SER A 138 -12.81 -8.20 -3.01
C SER A 138 -13.55 -9.54 -2.89
N GLU A 139 -13.23 -10.51 -3.74
CA GLU A 139 -13.81 -11.86 -3.71
C GLU A 139 -13.47 -12.58 -2.39
N ILE A 140 -12.18 -12.56 -1.99
CA ILE A 140 -11.72 -13.13 -0.71
C ILE A 140 -12.45 -12.46 0.45
N ARG A 141 -12.53 -11.13 0.47
CA ARG A 141 -13.19 -10.40 1.56
C ARG A 141 -14.68 -10.75 1.68
N HIS A 142 -15.39 -10.91 0.59
CA HIS A 142 -16.81 -11.34 0.62
C HIS A 142 -16.94 -12.75 1.18
N SER A 143 -16.09 -13.69 0.76
CA SER A 143 -16.06 -15.05 1.29
C SER A 143 -15.80 -15.06 2.80
N GLN A 144 -14.88 -14.26 3.29
CA GLN A 144 -14.56 -14.15 4.72
C GLN A 144 -15.70 -13.52 5.54
N GLN A 145 -16.44 -12.57 4.99
CA GLN A 145 -17.59 -11.97 5.66
C GLN A 145 -18.74 -12.97 5.86
N ASP A 146 -18.94 -13.87 4.90
CA ASP A 146 -19.95 -14.93 5.01
C ASP A 146 -19.56 -15.96 6.09
N HIS A 147 -18.27 -16.26 6.26
CA HIS A 147 -17.77 -17.16 7.30
C HIS A 147 -17.88 -16.56 8.72
N LEU A 148 -17.73 -15.24 8.89
CA LEU A 148 -17.87 -14.56 10.18
C LEU A 148 -19.21 -14.82 10.89
N GLN A 149 -20.25 -15.14 10.14
CA GLN A 149 -21.59 -15.42 10.71
C GLN A 149 -21.66 -16.80 11.41
N HIS A 150 -20.63 -17.64 11.24
CA HIS A 150 -20.64 -19.03 11.67
C HIS A 150 -19.52 -19.43 12.65
N GLU A 151 -18.51 -18.58 12.86
CA GLU A 151 -17.36 -18.89 13.72
C GLU A 151 -17.13 -17.83 14.81
N GLU A 152 -17.42 -18.18 16.07
CA GLU A 152 -17.17 -17.28 17.23
C GLU A 152 -15.73 -17.34 17.76
N GLU A 153 -14.95 -18.40 17.44
CA GLU A 153 -13.71 -18.69 18.17
C GLU A 153 -12.50 -17.82 17.84
N ASN A 154 -12.46 -17.12 16.67
CA ASN A 154 -11.27 -16.33 16.27
C ASN A 154 -11.57 -14.96 15.68
N ILE A 155 -12.58 -14.28 16.19
CA ILE A 155 -13.08 -13.00 15.67
C ILE A 155 -11.96 -11.96 15.48
N ARG A 156 -10.98 -11.89 16.39
CA ARG A 156 -9.88 -10.89 16.31
C ARG A 156 -8.96 -11.13 15.14
N ALA A 157 -8.56 -12.38 14.90
CA ALA A 157 -7.72 -12.71 13.74
C ALA A 157 -8.47 -12.48 12.42
N THR A 158 -9.74 -12.84 12.36
CA THR A 158 -10.58 -12.59 11.19
C THR A 158 -10.75 -11.09 10.90
N LEU A 159 -10.99 -10.28 11.93
CA LEU A 159 -11.07 -8.82 11.77
C LEU A 159 -9.73 -8.21 11.32
N LEU A 160 -8.61 -8.70 11.84
CA LEU A 160 -7.29 -8.30 11.38
C LEU A 160 -7.08 -8.67 9.91
N TYR A 161 -7.44 -9.89 9.53
CA TYR A 161 -7.33 -10.34 8.15
C TYR A 161 -8.18 -9.51 7.19
N LEU A 162 -9.45 -9.25 7.53
CA LEU A 162 -10.33 -8.36 6.77
C LEU A 162 -9.76 -6.94 6.63
N ASN A 163 -9.17 -6.40 7.70
CA ASN A 163 -8.47 -5.13 7.65
C ASN A 163 -7.28 -5.17 6.68
N MET A 164 -6.46 -6.23 6.72
CA MET A 164 -5.33 -6.39 5.81
C MET A 164 -5.77 -6.47 4.35
N LEU A 165 -6.84 -7.21 4.04
CA LEU A 165 -7.42 -7.30 2.70
C LEU A 165 -7.91 -5.92 2.21
N GLN A 166 -8.66 -5.20 3.05
CA GLN A 166 -9.18 -3.87 2.74
C GLN A 166 -8.06 -2.86 2.48
N GLU A 167 -7.09 -2.78 3.40
CA GLU A 167 -6.00 -1.81 3.28
C GLU A 167 -5.05 -2.13 2.12
N THR A 168 -4.86 -3.42 1.79
CA THR A 168 -4.12 -3.84 0.60
C THR A 168 -4.85 -3.40 -0.68
N GLN A 169 -6.18 -3.50 -0.72
CA GLN A 169 -6.98 -3.04 -1.86
C GLN A 169 -6.88 -1.52 -2.05
N GLU A 170 -6.93 -0.75 -0.97
CA GLU A 170 -6.74 0.70 -0.99
C GLU A 170 -5.30 1.08 -1.39
N PHE A 171 -4.31 0.38 -0.85
CA PHE A 171 -2.90 0.55 -1.19
C PHE A 171 -2.64 0.38 -2.68
N ILE A 172 -3.17 -0.69 -3.30
CA ILE A 172 -3.10 -0.92 -4.76
C ILE A 172 -3.76 0.23 -5.51
N SER A 173 -4.91 0.72 -5.03
CA SER A 173 -5.62 1.85 -5.65
C SER A 173 -4.75 3.12 -5.66
N MET A 174 -4.09 3.42 -4.54
CA MET A 174 -3.22 4.59 -4.41
C MET A 174 -1.96 4.47 -5.27
N ILE A 175 -1.36 3.27 -5.38
CA ILE A 175 -0.23 3.02 -6.28
C ILE A 175 -0.65 3.29 -7.74
N ARG A 176 -1.80 2.79 -8.17
CA ARG A 176 -2.32 3.01 -9.53
C ARG A 176 -2.56 4.50 -9.82
N HIS A 177 -3.10 5.24 -8.85
CA HIS A 177 -3.27 6.69 -8.97
C HIS A 177 -1.92 7.41 -9.01
N LEU A 178 -0.95 6.96 -8.22
CA LEU A 178 0.42 7.48 -8.23
C LEU A 178 1.08 7.28 -9.61
N VAL A 179 0.98 6.09 -10.20
CA VAL A 179 1.51 5.79 -11.55
C VAL A 179 0.91 6.73 -12.59
N ARG A 180 -0.42 6.92 -12.58
CA ARG A 180 -1.10 7.85 -13.51
C ARG A 180 -0.63 9.30 -13.33
N ALA A 181 -0.56 9.77 -12.09
CA ALA A 181 -0.12 11.13 -11.80
C ALA A 181 1.35 11.35 -12.19
N SER A 182 2.22 10.37 -11.93
CA SER A 182 3.64 10.44 -12.29
C SER A 182 3.85 10.41 -13.81
N LYS A 183 3.10 9.57 -14.56
CA LYS A 183 3.12 9.55 -16.03
C LYS A 183 2.76 10.92 -16.59
N ARG A 184 1.64 11.52 -16.14
CA ARG A 184 1.18 12.84 -16.57
C ARG A 184 2.11 13.98 -16.17
N PHE A 185 2.81 13.84 -15.06
CA PHE A 185 3.81 14.84 -14.64
C PHE A 185 5.03 14.85 -15.57
N GLN A 186 5.38 13.72 -16.19
CA GLN A 186 6.51 13.58 -17.11
C GLN A 186 6.15 14.06 -18.54
N GLU A 187 4.91 13.89 -18.99
CA GLU A 187 4.39 14.43 -20.25
C GLU A 187 4.37 15.97 -20.24
#